data_7562d3b5025233b6459c3b744a3bc676
#
_entry.id   7562d3b5025233b6459c3b744a3bc676
#
_cell.length_a   1.000
_cell.length_b   1.000
_cell.length_c   1.000
_cell.angle_alpha   90.00
_cell.angle_beta   90.00
_cell.angle_gamma   90.00
#
_symmetry.space_group_name_H-M   'P 1'
#
loop_
_entity.id
_entity.type
_entity.pdbx_description
1 polymer ?
#
loop_
_entity_poly.entity_id
_entity_poly.type
_entity_poly.pdbx_seq_one_letter_code
_entity_poly.pdbx_strand_id
1 'polypeptide(L)'
;MTPVQETFTEALEFTSEFTPKAFPNLTKHLDPAWVEEALLATGTATVRRRRMPAEQTVWLLLGMAVMRDLPITAVARQLDVALPGPDGSRTVASSALTQARARLGAEPMEWLFLRSSEEWAHRSAGADRWRGLALYGVDGSTLRVADSVENRAHFGGHDSGRHEGGRDERQSGYPLMKLVVLMALRSHLVAAAVFGPYATDERAYAASLWSTVPDHSLVLVDRNYLQAAVLVPLATTGTERHWMTRGKSNTKYRSIRRLGTGDELVEFEVSSEARRKTPSLPTHFDARAIRYHRKGYQPQLLLTSLLDE
;
A
#
# COMPACT_ATOMS: atom_id res chain seq x y z
N MET A 1 13.18 -15.29 20.13
CA MET A 1 12.53 -14.28 19.26
C MET A 1 13.44 -14.05 18.07
N THR A 2 12.91 -13.99 16.87
CA THR A 2 13.69 -13.66 15.67
C THR A 2 13.93 -12.14 15.61
N PRO A 3 15.03 -11.65 15.00
CA PRO A 3 15.30 -10.22 14.85
C PRO A 3 14.12 -9.43 14.25
N VAL A 4 13.30 -10.06 13.43
CA VAL A 4 12.10 -9.45 12.81
C VAL A 4 10.96 -9.28 13.81
N GLN A 5 10.80 -10.21 14.75
CA GLN A 5 9.80 -10.05 15.83
C GLN A 5 10.19 -8.94 16.79
N GLU A 6 11.49 -8.76 17.06
CA GLU A 6 12.00 -7.63 17.86
C GLU A 6 11.70 -6.31 17.16
N THR A 7 12.02 -6.20 15.86
CA THR A 7 11.74 -4.97 15.07
C THR A 7 10.24 -4.63 14.99
N PHE A 8 9.38 -5.66 14.87
CA PHE A 8 7.93 -5.44 14.86
C PHE A 8 7.39 -5.05 16.23
N THR A 9 7.89 -5.67 17.29
CA THR A 9 7.55 -5.31 18.67
C THR A 9 8.00 -3.88 18.99
N GLU A 10 9.22 -3.51 18.60
CA GLU A 10 9.73 -2.15 18.72
C GLU A 10 8.87 -1.14 17.94
N ALA A 11 8.42 -1.48 16.73
CA ALA A 11 7.54 -0.63 15.94
C ALA A 11 6.15 -0.47 16.56
N LEU A 12 5.59 -1.53 17.16
CA LEU A 12 4.33 -1.48 17.91
C LEU A 12 4.48 -0.71 19.23
N GLU A 13 5.54 -0.93 19.96
CA GLU A 13 5.87 -0.17 21.17
C GLU A 13 6.06 1.30 20.82
N PHE A 14 6.77 1.61 19.72
CA PHE A 14 6.91 2.95 19.19
C PHE A 14 5.54 3.59 18.90
N THR A 15 4.61 2.89 18.25
CA THR A 15 3.27 3.42 17.98
C THR A 15 2.39 3.52 19.22
N SER A 16 2.56 2.64 20.20
CA SER A 16 1.80 2.67 21.46
C SER A 16 2.34 3.69 22.47
N GLU A 17 3.66 3.91 22.47
CA GLU A 17 4.34 4.90 23.31
C GLU A 17 4.41 6.29 22.66
N PHE A 18 3.93 6.42 21.40
CA PHE A 18 3.98 7.68 20.70
C PHE A 18 3.05 8.69 21.39
N THR A 19 3.67 9.44 22.28
CA THR A 19 3.07 10.65 22.82
C THR A 19 3.58 11.85 22.02
N PRO A 20 2.82 12.94 21.98
CA PRO A 20 3.30 14.17 21.35
C PRO A 20 4.67 14.68 21.82
N LYS A 21 5.08 14.30 23.05
CA LYS A 21 6.41 14.60 23.60
C LYS A 21 7.52 13.68 23.06
N ALA A 22 7.17 12.59 22.37
CA ALA A 22 8.08 11.59 21.86
C ALA A 22 8.45 11.78 20.36
N PHE A 23 8.09 12.91 19.76
CA PHE A 23 8.47 13.20 18.36
C PHE A 23 9.99 13.11 18.11
N PRO A 24 10.89 13.48 19.05
CA PRO A 24 12.31 13.19 18.91
C PRO A 24 12.65 11.72 18.69
N ASN A 25 11.76 10.79 19.06
CA ASN A 25 11.95 9.37 18.79
C ASN A 25 11.71 9.02 17.30
N LEU A 26 10.87 9.78 16.59
CA LEU A 26 10.67 9.56 15.14
C LEU A 26 11.96 9.84 14.36
N THR A 27 12.74 10.85 14.75
CA THR A 27 14.02 11.18 14.13
C THR A 27 15.11 10.10 14.34
N LYS A 28 14.91 9.18 15.28
CA LYS A 28 15.79 8.00 15.45
C LYS A 28 15.56 6.95 14.36
N HIS A 29 14.36 6.91 13.80
CA HIS A 29 13.94 5.96 12.78
C HIS A 29 13.92 6.57 11.39
N LEU A 30 13.50 7.82 11.26
CA LEU A 30 13.52 8.58 10.01
C LEU A 30 14.73 9.52 10.04
N ASP A 31 15.74 9.24 9.21
CA ASP A 31 16.90 10.10 9.07
C ASP A 31 16.49 11.50 8.58
N PRO A 32 16.78 12.57 9.32
CA PRO A 32 16.49 13.93 8.89
C PRO A 32 17.09 14.29 7.52
N ALA A 33 18.22 13.69 7.15
CA ALA A 33 18.84 13.88 5.84
C ALA A 33 17.90 13.47 4.69
N TRP A 34 17.05 12.48 4.89
CA TRP A 34 16.07 12.07 3.86
C TRP A 34 15.04 13.17 3.56
N VAL A 35 14.71 14.01 4.54
CA VAL A 35 13.82 15.16 4.32
C VAL A 35 14.49 16.17 3.39
N GLU A 36 15.77 16.47 3.62
CA GLU A 36 16.54 17.36 2.76
C GLU A 36 16.70 16.78 1.35
N GLU A 37 17.06 15.51 1.23
CA GLU A 37 17.18 14.80 -0.04
C GLU A 37 15.85 14.82 -0.82
N ALA A 38 14.72 14.56 -0.16
CA ALA A 38 13.40 14.60 -0.78
C ALA A 38 13.08 15.98 -1.35
N LEU A 39 13.35 17.04 -0.58
CA LEU A 39 13.09 18.42 -0.99
C LEU A 39 14.00 18.87 -2.14
N LEU A 40 15.25 18.44 -2.15
CA LEU A 40 16.20 18.69 -3.24
C LEU A 40 15.80 17.93 -4.51
N ALA A 41 15.51 16.64 -4.39
CA ALA A 41 15.14 15.79 -5.51
C ALA A 41 13.85 16.23 -6.20
N THR A 42 12.91 16.82 -5.45
CA THR A 42 11.62 17.30 -5.97
C THR A 42 11.61 18.81 -6.30
N GLY A 43 12.72 19.51 -6.09
CA GLY A 43 12.82 20.95 -6.35
C GLY A 43 11.93 21.82 -5.45
N THR A 44 11.50 21.29 -4.30
CA THR A 44 10.58 21.96 -3.36
C THR A 44 11.29 22.63 -2.19
N ALA A 45 12.63 22.55 -2.13
CA ALA A 45 13.43 23.19 -1.10
C ALA A 45 13.15 24.71 -1.03
N THR A 46 12.95 25.23 0.19
CA THR A 46 12.60 26.64 0.38
C THR A 46 13.84 27.51 0.50
N VAL A 47 14.12 28.33 -0.51
CA VAL A 47 15.21 29.32 -0.48
C VAL A 47 14.85 30.55 0.37
N ARG A 48 13.55 30.92 0.41
CA ARG A 48 13.08 32.10 1.17
C ARG A 48 12.78 31.74 2.61
N ARG A 49 13.26 32.57 3.55
CA ARG A 49 12.94 32.45 4.98
C ARG A 49 11.44 32.72 5.21
N ARG A 50 10.66 31.65 5.36
CA ARG A 50 9.22 31.67 5.69
C ARG A 50 9.01 31.13 7.10
N ARG A 51 7.88 31.46 7.75
CA ARG A 51 7.52 30.90 9.05
C ARG A 51 7.27 29.40 9.02
N MET A 52 6.87 28.86 7.87
CA MET A 52 6.74 27.41 7.60
C MET A 52 7.53 27.08 6.34
N PRO A 53 8.84 26.77 6.46
CA PRO A 53 9.65 26.24 5.38
C PRO A 53 9.17 24.83 4.94
N ALA A 54 9.62 24.37 3.79
CA ALA A 54 9.24 23.06 3.25
C ALA A 54 9.61 21.90 4.21
N GLU A 55 10.82 21.92 4.76
CA GLU A 55 11.29 20.96 5.75
C GLU A 55 10.35 20.86 6.96
N GLN A 56 10.03 21.98 7.59
CA GLN A 56 9.12 22.02 8.73
C GLN A 56 7.70 21.58 8.34
N THR A 57 7.31 21.77 7.08
CA THR A 57 6.02 21.32 6.56
C THR A 57 6.00 19.81 6.41
N VAL A 58 7.10 19.17 6.00
CA VAL A 58 7.23 17.71 5.97
C VAL A 58 7.05 17.13 7.38
N TRP A 59 7.76 17.67 8.37
CA TRP A 59 7.62 17.24 9.77
C TRP A 59 6.20 17.44 10.31
N LEU A 60 5.54 18.54 9.93
CA LEU A 60 4.13 18.76 10.26
C LEU A 60 3.23 17.66 9.69
N LEU A 61 3.42 17.25 8.42
CA LEU A 61 2.62 16.18 7.79
C LEU A 61 2.84 14.82 8.45
N LEU A 62 4.08 14.49 8.77
CA LEU A 62 4.40 13.27 9.52
C LEU A 62 3.75 13.29 10.90
N GLY A 63 3.83 14.42 11.60
CA GLY A 63 3.16 14.59 12.88
C GLY A 63 1.64 14.48 12.79
N MET A 64 1.02 15.01 11.75
CA MET A 64 -0.43 14.84 11.53
C MET A 64 -0.82 13.39 11.27
N ALA A 65 0.02 12.61 10.60
CA ALA A 65 -0.24 11.20 10.37
C ALA A 65 -0.24 10.39 11.67
N VAL A 66 0.58 10.78 12.64
CA VAL A 66 0.70 10.11 13.95
C VAL A 66 -0.29 10.67 14.97
N MET A 67 -0.45 11.99 15.04
CA MET A 67 -1.35 12.68 15.98
C MET A 67 -2.72 12.96 15.35
N ARG A 68 -3.39 11.93 14.86
CA ARG A 68 -4.63 12.06 14.05
C ARG A 68 -5.80 12.73 14.76
N ASP A 69 -5.82 12.69 16.09
CA ASP A 69 -6.90 13.26 16.92
C ASP A 69 -6.70 14.75 17.21
N LEU A 70 -5.57 15.33 16.81
CA LEU A 70 -5.26 16.73 17.05
C LEU A 70 -5.52 17.60 15.81
N PRO A 71 -6.04 18.82 16.00
CA PRO A 71 -6.11 19.79 14.90
C PRO A 71 -4.69 20.22 14.46
N ILE A 72 -4.53 20.56 13.19
CA ILE A 72 -3.23 20.91 12.58
C ILE A 72 -2.46 21.98 13.37
N THR A 73 -3.14 22.96 13.93
CA THR A 73 -2.51 24.02 14.75
C THR A 73 -1.97 23.48 16.09
N ALA A 74 -2.60 22.48 16.66
CA ALA A 74 -2.11 21.81 17.87
C ALA A 74 -0.90 20.96 17.55
N VAL A 75 -0.92 20.20 16.45
CA VAL A 75 0.23 19.45 15.95
C VAL A 75 1.42 20.38 15.70
N ALA A 76 1.22 21.49 14.96
CA ALA A 76 2.28 22.45 14.67
C ALA A 76 2.91 23.02 15.94
N ARG A 77 2.10 23.35 16.94
CA ARG A 77 2.56 23.88 18.24
C ARG A 77 3.35 22.82 19.01
N GLN A 78 2.85 21.60 19.03
CA GLN A 78 3.44 20.51 19.78
C GLN A 78 4.81 20.08 19.24
N LEU A 79 4.96 20.14 17.91
CA LEU A 79 6.22 19.85 17.23
C LEU A 79 7.19 21.04 17.21
N ASP A 80 6.71 22.22 17.59
CA ASP A 80 7.46 23.49 17.52
C ASP A 80 8.05 23.76 16.13
N VAL A 81 7.31 23.38 15.08
CA VAL A 81 7.79 23.46 13.68
C VAL A 81 7.71 24.85 13.06
N ALA A 82 7.03 25.79 13.70
CA ALA A 82 6.95 27.18 13.20
C ALA A 82 8.21 27.98 13.55
N LEU A 83 8.83 28.62 12.57
CA LEU A 83 9.91 29.56 12.85
C LEU A 83 9.38 30.82 13.57
N PRO A 84 10.20 31.44 14.45
CA PRO A 84 9.80 32.64 15.16
C PRO A 84 9.38 33.78 14.21
N GLY A 85 8.28 34.45 14.54
CA GLY A 85 7.88 35.68 13.88
C GLY A 85 8.69 36.89 14.35
N PRO A 86 8.43 38.10 13.80
CA PRO A 86 9.09 39.31 14.24
C PRO A 86 8.88 39.67 15.71
N ASP A 87 7.76 39.19 16.28
CA ASP A 87 7.36 39.31 17.68
C ASP A 87 7.89 38.16 18.58
N GLY A 88 8.72 37.30 18.02
CA GLY A 88 9.20 36.07 18.69
C GLY A 88 8.16 34.96 18.82
N SER A 89 6.88 35.16 18.42
CA SER A 89 5.85 34.14 18.51
C SER A 89 6.08 33.02 17.50
N ARG A 90 5.82 31.78 17.94
CA ARG A 90 5.86 30.56 17.09
C ARG A 90 4.47 30.08 16.69
N THR A 91 3.43 30.89 16.90
CA THR A 91 2.08 30.56 16.48
C THR A 91 1.87 30.88 15.00
N VAL A 92 1.29 29.94 14.26
CA VAL A 92 0.96 30.09 12.84
C VAL A 92 -0.53 29.89 12.63
N ALA A 93 -1.15 30.76 11.86
CA ALA A 93 -2.55 30.65 11.51
C ALA A 93 -2.84 29.37 10.72
N SER A 94 -4.00 28.77 10.91
CA SER A 94 -4.42 27.54 10.20
C SER A 94 -4.35 27.70 8.68
N SER A 95 -4.72 28.87 8.14
CA SER A 95 -4.63 29.16 6.71
C SER A 95 -3.18 29.13 6.19
N ALA A 96 -2.22 29.61 6.97
CA ALA A 96 -0.80 29.58 6.57
C ALA A 96 -0.24 28.14 6.59
N LEU A 97 -0.69 27.29 7.51
CA LEU A 97 -0.35 25.86 7.53
C LEU A 97 -0.94 25.14 6.31
N THR A 98 -2.20 25.43 5.96
CA THR A 98 -2.85 24.88 4.77
C THR A 98 -2.12 25.32 3.49
N GLN A 99 -1.74 26.60 3.37
CA GLN A 99 -0.95 27.10 2.25
C GLN A 99 0.45 26.49 2.19
N ALA A 100 1.09 26.22 3.34
CA ALA A 100 2.38 25.55 3.39
C ALA A 100 2.30 24.14 2.81
N ARG A 101 1.26 23.38 3.19
CA ARG A 101 0.99 22.05 2.63
C ARG A 101 0.74 22.08 1.12
N ALA A 102 -0.09 23.01 0.65
CA ALA A 102 -0.37 23.17 -0.78
C ALA A 102 0.88 23.51 -1.60
N ARG A 103 1.80 24.31 -1.03
CA ARG A 103 3.08 24.64 -1.68
C ARG A 103 4.07 23.49 -1.70
N LEU A 104 4.04 22.61 -0.68
CA LEU A 104 4.93 21.47 -0.61
C LEU A 104 4.61 20.46 -1.73
N GLY A 105 3.33 20.28 -2.05
CA GLY A 105 2.92 19.24 -2.99
C GLY A 105 2.94 17.84 -2.37
N ALA A 106 2.76 16.84 -3.22
CA ALA A 106 2.77 15.44 -2.83
C ALA A 106 4.15 14.78 -3.01
N GLU A 107 4.94 15.27 -3.95
CA GLU A 107 6.16 14.64 -4.44
C GLU A 107 7.21 14.38 -3.34
N PRO A 108 7.48 15.29 -2.38
CA PRO A 108 8.42 15.00 -1.30
C PRO A 108 7.94 13.86 -0.38
N MET A 109 6.63 13.76 -0.17
CA MET A 109 6.07 12.68 0.66
C MET A 109 6.12 11.33 -0.07
N GLU A 110 5.89 11.32 -1.37
CA GLU A 110 6.07 10.13 -2.22
C GLU A 110 7.52 9.66 -2.21
N TRP A 111 8.47 10.58 -2.40
CA TRP A 111 9.89 10.27 -2.34
C TRP A 111 10.29 9.65 -0.99
N LEU A 112 9.84 10.26 0.12
CA LEU A 112 10.10 9.74 1.47
C LEU A 112 9.47 8.36 1.69
N PHE A 113 8.27 8.14 1.18
CA PHE A 113 7.61 6.84 1.24
C PHE A 113 8.42 5.78 0.49
N LEU A 114 8.84 6.05 -0.73
CA LEU A 114 9.63 5.12 -1.53
C LEU A 114 10.99 4.83 -0.87
N ARG A 115 11.66 5.84 -0.33
CA ARG A 115 12.92 5.70 0.38
C ARG A 115 12.78 4.86 1.65
N SER A 116 11.77 5.14 2.46
CA SER A 116 11.51 4.39 3.70
C SER A 116 11.03 2.96 3.42
N SER A 117 10.27 2.73 2.36
CA SER A 117 9.82 1.39 1.99
C SER A 117 11.00 0.50 1.57
N GLU A 118 11.99 1.05 0.85
CA GLU A 118 13.20 0.32 0.49
C GLU A 118 14.02 -0.04 1.74
N GLU A 119 14.27 0.94 2.61
CA GLU A 119 15.11 0.76 3.80
C GLU A 119 14.46 -0.14 4.86
N TRP A 120 13.15 -0.09 5.00
CA TRP A 120 12.47 -0.82 6.06
C TRP A 120 11.73 -2.06 5.55
N ALA A 121 10.80 -1.89 4.59
CA ALA A 121 9.94 -2.99 4.16
C ALA A 121 10.70 -4.00 3.30
N HIS A 122 11.36 -3.56 2.23
CA HIS A 122 12.06 -4.48 1.33
C HIS A 122 13.28 -5.10 2.01
N ARG A 123 14.04 -4.35 2.78
CA ARG A 123 15.18 -4.90 3.54
C ARG A 123 14.73 -5.93 4.56
N SER A 124 13.65 -5.68 5.30
CA SER A 124 13.11 -6.65 6.27
C SER A 124 12.61 -7.93 5.59
N ALA A 125 11.90 -7.80 4.47
CA ALA A 125 11.45 -8.95 3.69
C ALA A 125 12.62 -9.76 3.10
N GLY A 126 13.69 -9.07 2.68
CA GLY A 126 14.91 -9.69 2.20
C GLY A 126 15.72 -10.42 3.28
N ALA A 127 15.64 -9.96 4.54
CA ALA A 127 16.35 -10.56 5.67
C ALA A 127 15.64 -11.82 6.21
N ASP A 128 14.32 -11.92 6.13
CA ASP A 128 13.53 -13.06 6.63
C ASP A 128 12.79 -13.77 5.49
N ARG A 129 13.53 -14.59 4.75
CA ARG A 129 13.03 -15.32 3.58
C ARG A 129 12.48 -16.69 3.95
N TRP A 130 11.43 -17.09 3.27
CA TRP A 130 10.94 -18.46 3.30
C TRP A 130 11.46 -19.23 2.09
N ARG A 131 12.26 -20.26 2.30
CA ARG A 131 12.89 -21.05 1.20
C ARG A 131 13.60 -20.17 0.14
N GLY A 132 14.27 -19.10 0.57
CA GLY A 132 14.94 -18.17 -0.34
C GLY A 132 14.05 -17.06 -0.92
N LEU A 133 12.74 -17.10 -0.70
CA LEU A 133 11.79 -16.13 -1.21
C LEU A 133 11.40 -15.09 -0.15
N ALA A 134 11.43 -13.83 -0.51
CA ALA A 134 10.88 -12.74 0.30
C ALA A 134 9.34 -12.79 0.26
N LEU A 135 8.68 -12.64 1.41
CA LEU A 135 7.23 -12.81 1.53
C LEU A 135 6.51 -11.47 1.51
N TYR A 136 5.61 -11.33 0.56
CA TYR A 136 4.73 -10.15 0.43
C TYR A 136 3.26 -10.56 0.43
N GLY A 137 2.41 -9.62 0.80
CA GLY A 137 0.96 -9.73 0.64
C GLY A 137 0.42 -8.51 -0.10
N VAL A 138 -0.63 -8.70 -0.88
CA VAL A 138 -1.36 -7.61 -1.52
C VAL A 138 -2.81 -7.66 -1.07
N ASP A 139 -3.29 -6.52 -0.64
CA ASP A 139 -4.70 -6.35 -0.25
C ASP A 139 -5.17 -4.92 -0.54
N GLY A 140 -6.47 -4.80 -0.74
CA GLY A 140 -7.14 -3.54 -1.00
C GLY A 140 -7.98 -3.05 0.17
N SER A 141 -8.10 -1.75 0.28
CA SER A 141 -8.95 -1.09 1.25
C SER A 141 -9.65 0.12 0.65
N THR A 142 -10.69 0.58 1.32
CA THR A 142 -11.40 1.79 0.93
C THR A 142 -11.34 2.81 2.05
N LEU A 143 -10.87 4.01 1.74
CA LEU A 143 -10.73 5.10 2.69
C LEU A 143 -11.72 6.22 2.37
N ARG A 144 -12.34 6.81 3.40
CA ARG A 144 -13.09 8.05 3.26
C ARG A 144 -12.11 9.21 3.13
N VAL A 145 -12.35 10.07 2.17
CA VAL A 145 -11.60 11.32 2.01
C VAL A 145 -12.48 12.52 2.34
N ALA A 146 -11.87 13.68 2.55
CA ALA A 146 -12.59 14.90 2.88
C ALA A 146 -13.69 15.19 1.85
N ASP A 147 -14.84 15.63 2.33
CA ASP A 147 -15.98 15.96 1.49
C ASP A 147 -15.80 17.34 0.86
N SER A 148 -15.14 17.36 -0.31
CA SER A 148 -14.97 18.54 -1.17
C SER A 148 -15.44 18.25 -2.59
N VAL A 149 -15.69 19.30 -3.34
CA VAL A 149 -16.11 19.19 -4.76
C VAL A 149 -15.05 18.45 -5.57
N GLU A 150 -13.78 18.77 -5.35
CA GLU A 150 -12.64 18.17 -6.05
C GLU A 150 -12.51 16.68 -5.71
N ASN A 151 -12.61 16.31 -4.44
CA ASN A 151 -12.54 14.92 -4.02
C ASN A 151 -13.72 14.10 -4.53
N ARG A 152 -14.94 14.67 -4.55
CA ARG A 152 -16.09 14.02 -5.16
C ARG A 152 -15.89 13.79 -6.65
N ALA A 153 -15.41 14.78 -7.36
CA ALA A 153 -15.15 14.69 -8.79
C ALA A 153 -14.05 13.67 -9.13
N HIS A 154 -12.98 13.60 -8.31
CA HIS A 154 -11.83 12.74 -8.57
C HIS A 154 -12.04 11.30 -8.10
N PHE A 155 -12.48 11.10 -6.86
CA PHE A 155 -12.56 9.76 -6.26
C PHE A 155 -13.91 9.09 -6.46
N GLY A 156 -15.00 9.86 -6.56
CA GLY A 156 -16.35 9.30 -6.59
C GLY A 156 -16.75 8.67 -5.26
N GLY A 157 -17.70 7.75 -5.29
CA GLY A 157 -18.19 7.07 -4.10
C GLY A 157 -19.21 5.99 -4.48
N HIS A 158 -19.93 5.46 -3.49
CA HIS A 158 -21.06 4.58 -3.78
C HIS A 158 -22.15 5.34 -4.51
N ASP A 159 -22.52 4.87 -5.69
CA ASP A 159 -23.79 5.23 -6.31
C ASP A 159 -24.92 4.70 -5.42
N SER A 160 -25.57 5.58 -4.66
CA SER A 160 -26.84 5.23 -4.05
C SER A 160 -27.83 5.01 -5.19
N GLY A 161 -28.11 3.73 -5.47
CA GLY A 161 -28.86 3.24 -6.63
C GLY A 161 -30.02 4.15 -7.01
N ARG A 162 -30.24 4.30 -8.33
CA ARG A 162 -31.39 4.95 -8.92
C ARG A 162 -32.67 4.45 -8.26
N HIS A 163 -33.25 5.25 -7.37
CA HIS A 163 -34.67 5.20 -7.18
C HIS A 163 -35.30 5.90 -8.39
N GLU A 164 -36.10 5.16 -9.17
CA GLU A 164 -37.00 5.72 -10.17
C GLU A 164 -37.96 6.69 -9.48
N GLY A 165 -37.72 7.99 -9.62
CA GLY A 165 -38.50 9.04 -9.01
C GLY A 165 -37.68 10.31 -8.91
N GLY A 166 -37.62 11.06 -10.00
CA GLY A 166 -36.81 12.27 -10.12
C GLY A 166 -36.95 13.23 -8.95
N ARG A 167 -35.81 13.50 -8.33
CA ARG A 167 -35.36 14.75 -7.68
C ARG A 167 -34.10 14.45 -6.86
N ASP A 168 -33.08 15.23 -7.17
CA ASP A 168 -31.77 15.30 -6.49
C ASP A 168 -30.93 14.03 -6.51
N GLU A 169 -29.90 14.08 -7.36
CA GLU A 169 -28.69 13.27 -7.26
C GLU A 169 -27.98 13.58 -5.91
N ARG A 170 -28.56 13.14 -4.82
CA ARG A 170 -27.87 13.10 -3.54
C ARG A 170 -26.93 11.92 -3.60
N GLN A 171 -25.71 12.15 -4.06
CA GLN A 171 -24.60 11.27 -3.71
C GLN A 171 -24.57 11.16 -2.18
N SER A 172 -25.23 10.14 -1.64
CA SER A 172 -25.28 9.91 -0.20
C SER A 172 -23.97 9.27 0.20
N GLY A 173 -23.15 9.97 0.96
CA GLY A 173 -21.92 9.47 1.52
C GLY A 173 -20.72 10.37 1.21
N TYR A 174 -19.62 10.06 1.87
CA TYR A 174 -18.32 10.70 1.62
C TYR A 174 -17.69 10.16 0.35
N PRO A 175 -16.84 10.97 -0.34
CA PRO A 175 -16.02 10.46 -1.43
C PRO A 175 -15.08 9.35 -0.89
N LEU A 176 -14.87 8.33 -1.70
CA LEU A 176 -14.16 7.12 -1.34
C LEU A 176 -12.93 6.95 -2.23
N MET A 177 -11.78 6.81 -1.61
CA MET A 177 -10.52 6.48 -2.28
C MET A 177 -10.27 4.97 -2.13
N LYS A 178 -10.01 4.29 -3.22
CA LYS A 178 -9.52 2.91 -3.19
C LYS A 178 -8.02 2.94 -3.02
N LEU A 179 -7.50 2.13 -2.11
CA LEU A 179 -6.08 1.96 -1.81
C LEU A 179 -5.75 0.48 -1.97
N VAL A 180 -4.66 0.15 -2.67
CA VAL A 180 -4.09 -1.20 -2.70
C VAL A 180 -2.64 -1.12 -2.27
N VAL A 181 -2.24 -2.00 -1.38
CA VAL A 181 -0.90 -2.01 -0.80
C VAL A 181 -0.18 -3.33 -1.05
N LEU A 182 1.12 -3.25 -1.25
CA LEU A 182 2.06 -4.35 -1.14
C LEU A 182 2.70 -4.27 0.25
N MET A 183 2.62 -5.33 1.03
CA MET A 183 3.11 -5.38 2.41
C MET A 183 4.14 -6.49 2.58
N ALA A 184 5.25 -6.20 3.23
CA ALA A 184 6.20 -7.22 3.70
C ALA A 184 5.56 -8.00 4.85
N LEU A 185 5.25 -9.28 4.64
CA LEU A 185 4.40 -10.05 5.56
C LEU A 185 5.00 -10.33 6.93
N ARG A 186 6.33 -10.34 7.05
CA ARG A 186 7.00 -10.61 8.31
C ARG A 186 7.05 -9.39 9.23
N SER A 187 7.30 -8.22 8.66
CA SER A 187 7.40 -6.96 9.40
C SER A 187 6.09 -6.16 9.42
N HIS A 188 5.11 -6.52 8.59
CA HIS A 188 3.89 -5.77 8.35
C HIS A 188 4.10 -4.33 7.85
N LEU A 189 5.27 -4.06 7.27
CA LEU A 189 5.57 -2.76 6.70
C LEU A 189 5.07 -2.66 5.27
N VAL A 190 4.50 -1.50 4.92
CA VAL A 190 4.02 -1.23 3.56
C VAL A 190 5.22 -0.98 2.66
N ALA A 191 5.38 -1.84 1.64
CA ALA A 191 6.47 -1.78 0.67
C ALA A 191 6.12 -0.93 -0.56
N ALA A 192 4.86 -0.93 -0.97
CA ALA A 192 4.35 -0.08 -2.04
C ALA A 192 2.85 0.17 -1.85
N ALA A 193 2.36 1.26 -2.39
CA ALA A 193 0.96 1.62 -2.33
C ALA A 193 0.53 2.31 -3.62
N VAL A 194 -0.70 2.06 -4.05
CA VAL A 194 -1.37 2.76 -5.13
C VAL A 194 -2.78 3.08 -4.71
N PHE A 195 -3.25 4.26 -5.06
CA PHE A 195 -4.60 4.67 -4.72
C PHE A 195 -5.21 5.53 -5.84
N GLY A 196 -6.53 5.63 -5.82
CA GLY A 196 -7.25 6.44 -6.82
C GLY A 196 -8.76 6.28 -6.72
N PRO A 197 -9.49 6.58 -7.82
CA PRO A 197 -10.93 6.54 -7.88
C PRO A 197 -11.55 5.22 -7.40
N TYR A 198 -12.63 5.33 -6.64
CA TYR A 198 -13.36 4.17 -6.10
C TYR A 198 -13.85 3.21 -7.19
N ALA A 199 -14.28 3.75 -8.32
CA ALA A 199 -14.80 2.97 -9.43
C ALA A 199 -13.75 2.10 -10.15
N THR A 200 -12.46 2.39 -9.99
CA THR A 200 -11.39 1.59 -10.60
C THR A 200 -11.30 0.23 -9.93
N ASP A 201 -11.14 -0.81 -10.74
CA ASP A 201 -11.00 -2.18 -10.24
C ASP A 201 -9.72 -2.32 -9.40
N GLU A 202 -9.86 -2.90 -8.21
CA GLU A 202 -8.75 -3.18 -7.30
C GLU A 202 -7.64 -4.01 -7.94
N ARG A 203 -8.01 -4.92 -8.85
CA ARG A 203 -7.06 -5.76 -9.59
C ARG A 203 -6.20 -4.97 -10.57
N ALA A 204 -6.73 -3.86 -11.13
CA ALA A 204 -5.95 -2.96 -11.97
C ALA A 204 -4.90 -2.21 -11.14
N TYR A 205 -5.26 -1.78 -9.93
CA TYR A 205 -4.30 -1.20 -8.99
C TYR A 205 -3.24 -2.20 -8.57
N ALA A 206 -3.62 -3.44 -8.22
CA ALA A 206 -2.65 -4.47 -7.85
C ALA A 206 -1.64 -4.75 -8.97
N ALA A 207 -2.10 -4.83 -10.22
CA ALA A 207 -1.22 -5.06 -11.37
C ALA A 207 -0.14 -3.97 -11.52
N SER A 208 -0.44 -2.73 -11.16
CA SER A 208 0.55 -1.64 -11.20
C SER A 208 1.64 -1.76 -10.13
N LEU A 209 1.41 -2.55 -9.07
CA LEU A 209 2.40 -2.80 -8.02
C LEU A 209 3.43 -3.88 -8.39
N TRP A 210 3.21 -4.65 -9.46
CA TRP A 210 4.11 -5.76 -9.78
C TRP A 210 5.53 -5.31 -10.14
N SER A 211 5.71 -4.11 -10.64
CA SER A 211 7.03 -3.52 -10.89
C SER A 211 7.85 -3.28 -9.62
N THR A 212 7.18 -3.12 -8.46
CA THR A 212 7.84 -2.90 -7.16
C THR A 212 8.14 -4.20 -6.41
N VAL A 213 7.62 -5.34 -6.88
CA VAL A 213 7.92 -6.65 -6.27
C VAL A 213 9.36 -7.03 -6.61
N PRO A 214 10.24 -7.28 -5.63
CA PRO A 214 11.60 -7.74 -5.90
C PRO A 214 11.62 -9.14 -6.51
N ASP A 215 12.70 -9.47 -7.20
CA ASP A 215 12.98 -10.84 -7.62
C ASP A 215 13.15 -11.77 -6.41
N HIS A 216 12.96 -13.07 -6.61
CA HIS A 216 12.95 -14.08 -5.54
C HIS A 216 11.93 -13.77 -4.44
N SER A 217 10.69 -13.58 -4.84
CA SER A 217 9.57 -13.22 -3.95
C SER A 217 8.36 -14.14 -4.12
N LEU A 218 7.63 -14.34 -3.04
CA LEU A 218 6.31 -14.96 -3.03
C LEU A 218 5.27 -13.95 -2.55
N VAL A 219 4.30 -13.64 -3.41
CA VAL A 219 3.21 -12.71 -3.11
C VAL A 219 1.93 -13.47 -2.80
N LEU A 220 1.41 -13.29 -1.59
CA LEU A 220 0.11 -13.80 -1.20
C LEU A 220 -0.98 -12.80 -1.59
N VAL A 221 -1.99 -13.28 -2.31
CA VAL A 221 -3.10 -12.45 -2.76
C VAL A 221 -4.44 -13.09 -2.38
N ASP A 222 -5.49 -12.29 -2.19
CA ASP A 222 -6.82 -12.83 -1.96
C ASP A 222 -7.35 -13.53 -3.24
N ARG A 223 -8.29 -14.45 -3.05
CA ARG A 223 -8.95 -15.21 -4.13
C ARG A 223 -9.60 -14.37 -5.23
N ASN A 224 -9.89 -13.09 -4.95
CA ASN A 224 -10.43 -12.16 -5.94
C ASN A 224 -9.42 -11.79 -7.02
N TYR A 225 -8.13 -11.92 -6.73
CA TYR A 225 -7.03 -11.68 -7.67
C TYR A 225 -6.72 -12.90 -8.57
N LEU A 226 -7.44 -14.03 -8.42
CA LEU A 226 -7.24 -15.22 -9.26
C LEU A 226 -7.75 -14.96 -10.69
N GLN A 227 -6.95 -14.25 -11.46
CA GLN A 227 -7.17 -13.94 -12.87
C GLN A 227 -5.84 -13.93 -13.62
N ALA A 228 -5.84 -14.47 -14.84
CA ALA A 228 -4.63 -14.52 -15.67
C ALA A 228 -4.00 -13.14 -15.89
N ALA A 229 -4.83 -12.12 -16.18
CA ALA A 229 -4.35 -10.75 -16.41
C ALA A 229 -3.65 -10.12 -15.20
N VAL A 230 -3.85 -10.65 -14.00
CA VAL A 230 -3.22 -10.18 -12.76
C VAL A 230 -2.01 -11.05 -12.41
N LEU A 231 -2.17 -12.37 -12.40
CA LEU A 231 -1.17 -13.30 -11.85
C LEU A 231 -0.07 -13.69 -12.85
N VAL A 232 -0.39 -13.77 -14.15
CA VAL A 232 0.62 -14.13 -15.17
C VAL A 232 1.71 -13.04 -15.26
N PRO A 233 1.39 -11.72 -15.36
CA PRO A 233 2.43 -10.70 -15.36
C PRO A 233 3.32 -10.72 -14.11
N LEU A 234 2.76 -10.95 -12.92
CA LEU A 234 3.57 -11.06 -11.71
C LEU A 234 4.63 -12.16 -11.81
N ALA A 235 4.24 -13.33 -12.33
CA ALA A 235 5.16 -14.48 -12.44
C ALA A 235 6.12 -14.39 -13.63
N THR A 236 5.84 -13.55 -14.64
CA THR A 236 6.63 -13.52 -15.87
C THR A 236 7.50 -12.27 -16.05
N THR A 237 7.30 -11.21 -15.26
CA THR A 237 8.02 -9.93 -15.38
C THR A 237 9.23 -9.80 -14.46
N GLY A 238 9.81 -10.87 -14.00
CA GLY A 238 11.00 -10.88 -13.15
C GLY A 238 11.55 -12.27 -13.00
N THR A 239 12.50 -12.42 -12.07
CA THR A 239 13.16 -13.70 -11.80
C THR A 239 12.61 -14.29 -10.50
N GLU A 240 12.10 -15.51 -10.57
CA GLU A 240 11.53 -16.23 -9.41
C GLU A 240 10.53 -15.38 -8.60
N ARG A 241 9.61 -14.73 -9.28
CA ARG A 241 8.46 -14.09 -8.69
C ARG A 241 7.28 -15.03 -8.73
N HIS A 242 6.78 -15.35 -7.57
CA HIS A 242 5.71 -16.32 -7.41
C HIS A 242 4.50 -15.68 -6.73
N TRP A 243 3.35 -16.29 -6.96
CA TRP A 243 2.11 -15.94 -6.27
C TRP A 243 1.51 -17.15 -5.58
N MET A 244 0.72 -16.90 -4.54
CA MET A 244 -0.11 -17.89 -3.88
C MET A 244 -1.47 -17.26 -3.54
N THR A 245 -2.54 -18.02 -3.78
CA THR A 245 -3.92 -17.59 -3.47
C THR A 245 -4.78 -18.77 -3.06
N ARG A 246 -5.93 -18.50 -2.46
CA ARG A 246 -6.95 -19.50 -2.24
C ARG A 246 -7.80 -19.69 -3.49
N GLY A 247 -8.07 -20.93 -3.88
CA GLY A 247 -9.05 -21.26 -4.90
C GLY A 247 -10.49 -21.04 -4.40
N LYS A 248 -11.40 -20.71 -5.33
CA LYS A 248 -12.85 -20.74 -5.07
C LYS A 248 -13.37 -22.16 -5.21
N SER A 249 -14.50 -22.49 -4.59
CA SER A 249 -15.12 -23.82 -4.68
C SER A 249 -15.46 -24.25 -6.13
N ASN A 250 -15.70 -23.27 -7.00
CA ASN A 250 -16.00 -23.47 -8.42
C ASN A 250 -14.79 -23.20 -9.33
N THR A 251 -13.58 -23.14 -8.81
CA THR A 251 -12.36 -22.96 -9.62
C THR A 251 -12.18 -24.15 -10.55
N LYS A 252 -12.14 -23.89 -11.87
CA LYS A 252 -11.96 -24.90 -12.91
C LYS A 252 -10.51 -24.91 -13.38
N TYR A 253 -9.93 -26.07 -13.51
CA TYR A 253 -8.59 -26.30 -14.07
C TYR A 253 -8.52 -27.72 -14.63
N ARG A 254 -7.54 -28.00 -15.46
CA ARG A 254 -7.20 -29.33 -15.95
C ARG A 254 -6.01 -29.87 -15.16
N SER A 255 -6.14 -31.06 -14.54
CA SER A 255 -5.00 -31.73 -13.91
C SER A 255 -4.02 -32.20 -14.98
N ILE A 256 -2.75 -31.88 -14.81
CA ILE A 256 -1.64 -32.30 -15.69
C ILE A 256 -0.94 -33.52 -15.07
N ARG A 257 -0.53 -33.41 -13.81
CA ARG A 257 0.26 -34.42 -13.11
C ARG A 257 -0.03 -34.39 -11.60
N ARG A 258 -0.23 -35.54 -11.00
CA ARG A 258 -0.33 -35.69 -9.56
C ARG A 258 1.08 -35.66 -8.94
N LEU A 259 1.32 -34.87 -7.94
CA LEU A 259 2.56 -34.79 -7.18
C LEU A 259 2.46 -35.57 -5.87
N GLY A 260 1.29 -35.57 -5.23
CA GLY A 260 1.06 -36.24 -3.96
C GLY A 260 -0.42 -36.33 -3.60
N THR A 261 -0.73 -36.66 -2.36
CA THR A 261 -2.11 -36.67 -1.85
C THR A 261 -2.61 -35.26 -1.73
N GLY A 262 -3.59 -34.88 -2.57
CA GLY A 262 -4.14 -33.50 -2.61
C GLY A 262 -3.22 -32.47 -3.22
N ASP A 263 -2.19 -32.90 -3.96
CA ASP A 263 -1.18 -32.04 -4.56
C ASP A 263 -0.99 -32.42 -6.03
N GLU A 264 -1.21 -31.47 -6.93
CA GLU A 264 -1.20 -31.69 -8.37
C GLU A 264 -0.75 -30.46 -9.15
N LEU A 265 -0.06 -30.67 -10.26
CA LEU A 265 0.15 -29.66 -11.30
C LEU A 265 -1.12 -29.54 -12.13
N VAL A 266 -1.52 -28.32 -12.36
CA VAL A 266 -2.77 -28.00 -13.05
C VAL A 266 -2.55 -26.91 -14.10
N GLU A 267 -3.38 -26.91 -15.12
CA GLU A 267 -3.40 -25.92 -16.17
C GLU A 267 -4.71 -25.14 -16.15
N PHE A 268 -4.60 -23.83 -16.25
CA PHE A 268 -5.72 -22.91 -16.37
C PHE A 268 -5.83 -22.43 -17.81
N GLU A 269 -7.01 -22.54 -18.40
CA GLU A 269 -7.32 -21.92 -19.68
C GLU A 269 -7.58 -20.42 -19.50
N VAL A 270 -6.94 -19.61 -20.36
CA VAL A 270 -7.16 -18.16 -20.39
C VAL A 270 -8.24 -17.82 -21.41
N SER A 271 -9.34 -17.23 -20.95
CA SER A 271 -10.48 -16.92 -21.81
C SER A 271 -10.09 -16.02 -23.00
N SER A 272 -10.77 -16.21 -24.13
CA SER A 272 -10.60 -15.39 -25.33
C SER A 272 -10.87 -13.90 -25.05
N GLU A 273 -11.79 -13.59 -24.14
CA GLU A 273 -12.06 -12.22 -23.72
C GLU A 273 -10.87 -11.61 -22.97
N ALA A 274 -10.25 -12.34 -22.04
CA ALA A 274 -9.06 -11.87 -21.33
C ALA A 274 -7.90 -11.59 -22.29
N ARG A 275 -7.66 -12.50 -23.24
CA ARG A 275 -6.63 -12.33 -24.28
C ARG A 275 -6.92 -11.20 -25.26
N ARG A 276 -8.18 -10.92 -25.55
CA ARG A 276 -8.56 -9.76 -26.37
C ARG A 276 -8.26 -8.44 -25.65
N LYS A 277 -8.49 -8.38 -24.33
CA LYS A 277 -8.18 -7.19 -23.50
C LYS A 277 -6.69 -7.04 -23.24
N THR A 278 -5.98 -8.13 -23.13
CA THR A 278 -4.53 -8.19 -22.85
C THR A 278 -3.87 -9.21 -23.78
N PRO A 279 -3.48 -8.79 -25.00
CA PRO A 279 -2.96 -9.70 -26.03
C PRO A 279 -1.66 -10.44 -25.68
N SER A 280 -0.92 -9.96 -24.69
CA SER A 280 0.30 -10.61 -24.18
C SER A 280 0.03 -11.85 -23.33
N LEU A 281 -1.21 -12.13 -22.97
CA LEU A 281 -1.54 -13.31 -22.18
C LEU A 281 -1.43 -14.60 -23.00
N PRO A 282 -0.89 -15.70 -22.41
CA PRO A 282 -0.85 -17.01 -23.06
C PRO A 282 -2.26 -17.60 -23.18
N THR A 283 -2.39 -18.67 -23.93
CA THR A 283 -3.65 -19.43 -24.02
C THR A 283 -3.94 -20.20 -22.74
N HIS A 284 -2.88 -20.64 -22.05
CA HIS A 284 -2.93 -21.38 -20.80
C HIS A 284 -1.79 -20.95 -19.90
N PHE A 285 -1.90 -21.19 -18.60
CA PHE A 285 -0.82 -21.05 -17.64
C PHE A 285 -0.88 -22.15 -16.60
N ASP A 286 0.28 -22.57 -16.13
CA ASP A 286 0.40 -23.65 -15.16
C ASP A 286 0.38 -23.12 -13.73
N ALA A 287 -0.14 -23.94 -12.81
CA ALA A 287 -0.10 -23.72 -11.38
C ALA A 287 0.00 -25.04 -10.64
N ARG A 288 0.33 -24.97 -9.36
CA ARG A 288 0.23 -26.08 -8.43
C ARG A 288 -1.01 -25.89 -7.58
N ALA A 289 -1.84 -26.93 -7.47
CA ALA A 289 -3.07 -26.97 -6.70
C ALA A 289 -2.86 -27.87 -5.50
N ILE A 290 -2.95 -27.32 -4.29
CA ILE A 290 -2.73 -28.02 -3.03
C ILE A 290 -4.03 -28.01 -2.23
N ARG A 291 -4.63 -29.18 -2.05
CA ARG A 291 -5.78 -29.37 -1.19
C ARG A 291 -5.31 -29.81 0.19
N TYR A 292 -5.62 -29.03 1.19
CA TYR A 292 -5.33 -29.43 2.55
C TYR A 292 -6.56 -29.31 3.44
N HIS A 293 -6.59 -30.14 4.46
CA HIS A 293 -7.63 -30.14 5.47
C HIS A 293 -7.00 -30.16 6.86
N ARG A 294 -7.39 -29.24 7.70
CA ARG A 294 -7.04 -29.22 9.12
C ARG A 294 -8.27 -29.57 9.94
N LYS A 295 -8.13 -30.47 10.92
CA LYS A 295 -9.22 -30.88 11.83
C LYS A 295 -9.89 -29.64 12.44
N GLY A 296 -11.21 -29.55 12.34
CA GLY A 296 -12.01 -28.41 12.82
C GLY A 296 -12.16 -27.25 11.81
N TYR A 297 -11.58 -27.34 10.61
CA TYR A 297 -11.70 -26.32 9.57
C TYR A 297 -12.22 -26.92 8.26
N GLN A 298 -12.83 -26.10 7.42
CA GLN A 298 -13.24 -26.51 6.07
C GLN A 298 -12.00 -26.79 5.21
N PRO A 299 -12.05 -27.80 4.32
CA PRO A 299 -10.98 -28.03 3.35
C PRO A 299 -10.68 -26.78 2.54
N GLN A 300 -9.40 -26.53 2.29
CA GLN A 300 -8.93 -25.39 1.52
C GLN A 300 -8.21 -25.86 0.26
N LEU A 301 -8.38 -25.10 -0.82
CA LEU A 301 -7.59 -25.23 -2.04
C LEU A 301 -6.64 -24.04 -2.10
N LEU A 302 -5.34 -24.30 -2.11
CA LEU A 302 -4.32 -23.30 -2.43
C LEU A 302 -3.88 -23.50 -3.88
N LEU A 303 -3.64 -22.38 -4.54
CA LEU A 303 -3.11 -22.31 -5.90
C LEU A 303 -1.85 -21.44 -5.88
N THR A 304 -0.82 -21.88 -6.56
CA THR A 304 0.46 -21.15 -6.61
C THR A 304 1.20 -21.38 -7.92
N SER A 305 2.05 -20.42 -8.29
CA SER A 305 3.01 -20.57 -9.40
C SER A 305 4.33 -21.25 -8.98
N LEU A 306 4.46 -21.69 -7.72
CA LEU A 306 5.54 -22.57 -7.28
C LEU A 306 5.26 -23.99 -7.76
N LEU A 307 5.88 -24.41 -8.87
CA LEU A 307 5.61 -25.69 -9.52
C LEU A 307 6.46 -26.84 -8.98
N ASP A 308 7.61 -26.52 -8.37
CA ASP A 308 8.55 -27.51 -7.83
C ASP A 308 8.10 -28.06 -6.48
N GLU A 309 8.55 -29.32 -6.20
CA GLU A 309 8.23 -30.07 -4.97
C GLU A 309 8.91 -29.53 -3.72
#